data_ea472d69cad74c99a37bc7f4f8659a59
#
_entry.id   ea472d69cad74c99a37bc7f4f8659a59
#
_cell.length_a   1.000
_cell.length_b   1.000
_cell.length_c   1.000
_cell.angle_alpha   90.00
_cell.angle_beta   90.00
_cell.angle_gamma   90.00
#
_symmetry.space_group_name_H-M   'P 1'
#
loop_
_entity.id
_entity.type
_entity.pdbx_description
1 polymer ?
#
loop_
_entity_poly.entity_id
_entity_poly.type
_entity_poly.pdbx_seq_one_letter_code
_entity_poly.pdbx_strand_id
1 'polypeptide(L)'
;HMTRKFFLTRAGALGAVAALALTACGSQTTQNAQTSPSASTSASATPAPITEGKGAASRVAITYDGGVLVYDAKDMKLLADIPKEGFLRLSDAGDNRHLVVADGNSYTFLDTGVWSVAHGDHSHYYTTSPSLSSLSLAADHTGHVIKDNGKVAAFADGTGSFAVYDPAKLTHDKRTASSLETTTVTLPQPHHGFAIPLPNDQYLVAVGDSKTRTGAAVVDAQGKTVTESPACPGVHGEAIAKDGAFSIGCTDGALVYKDGKFTKITNPEDPYSRSGNQAGKADSQYVLADYKTDKDAKLERPEKFSIIDTVAVTRTVYSLPSGVSYTFRSLARGPQGEALLLTTDGKLRIFDPATGAELGSV
;
A
#
# COMPACT_ATOMS: atom_id res chain seq x y z
N HIS A 1 9.85 12.84 53.88
CA HIS A 1 9.81 11.66 54.74
C HIS A 1 9.14 10.50 54.03
N MET A 2 9.68 9.41 53.73
CA MET A 2 10.63 8.51 54.33
C MET A 2 11.12 7.55 53.23
N THR A 3 12.39 7.53 53.09
CA THR A 3 13.21 6.51 52.41
C THR A 3 12.99 5.12 52.99
N ARG A 4 13.02 4.07 52.18
CA ARG A 4 13.61 2.79 52.54
C ARG A 4 14.21 2.08 51.34
N LYS A 5 15.54 2.04 51.34
CA LYS A 5 16.40 1.08 50.63
C LYS A 5 16.41 -0.25 51.41
N PHE A 6 16.59 -1.36 50.75
CA PHE A 6 17.32 -2.57 51.22
C PHE A 6 17.79 -3.35 50.00
N PHE A 7 18.93 -3.51 49.89
CA PHE A 7 20.18 -4.21 49.90
C PHE A 7 20.07 -5.76 49.73
N LEU A 8 20.82 -6.23 48.74
CA LEU A 8 21.72 -7.39 48.57
C LEU A 8 21.48 -8.67 49.41
N THR A 9 21.65 -9.84 48.74
CA THR A 9 22.78 -10.72 49.02
C THR A 9 23.03 -11.75 47.93
N ARG A 10 24.30 -12.01 47.69
CA ARG A 10 24.94 -13.04 46.84
C ARG A 10 25.07 -14.36 47.61
N ALA A 11 25.15 -15.49 46.86
CA ALA A 11 25.97 -16.69 47.07
C ALA A 11 25.65 -17.66 45.90
N GLY A 12 26.48 -18.20 45.11
CA GLY A 12 27.88 -18.62 45.16
C GLY A 12 28.03 -20.09 45.62
N ALA A 13 28.11 -21.05 44.69
CA ALA A 13 28.85 -22.31 44.94
C ALA A 13 29.21 -23.06 43.65
N LEU A 14 30.50 -23.34 43.56
CA LEU A 14 31.19 -24.20 42.60
C LEU A 14 31.03 -25.71 42.95
N GLY A 15 31.31 -26.57 41.98
CA GLY A 15 31.64 -28.00 42.19
C GLY A 15 31.47 -28.76 40.86
N ALA A 16 32.44 -28.98 40.11
CA ALA A 16 33.60 -29.83 40.00
C ALA A 16 33.28 -31.27 39.46
N VAL A 17 33.72 -31.46 38.25
CA VAL A 17 34.43 -32.57 37.57
C VAL A 17 34.33 -34.00 38.13
N ALA A 18 34.02 -34.95 37.25
CA ALA A 18 34.73 -36.26 37.17
C ALA A 18 34.52 -36.92 35.79
N ALA A 19 35.62 -37.11 35.11
CA ALA A 19 35.76 -37.97 33.96
C ALA A 19 35.99 -39.41 34.41
N LEU A 20 35.46 -40.40 33.71
CA LEU A 20 35.95 -41.78 33.74
C LEU A 20 35.82 -42.38 32.35
N ALA A 21 36.99 -42.65 31.80
CA ALA A 21 37.19 -43.50 30.64
C ALA A 21 37.28 -44.96 31.06
N LEU A 22 36.65 -45.84 30.30
CA LEU A 22 37.07 -47.26 30.29
C LEU A 22 36.88 -47.85 28.88
N THR A 23 38.00 -48.30 28.37
CA THR A 23 38.19 -49.07 27.15
C THR A 23 37.81 -50.53 27.36
N ALA A 24 37.21 -51.16 26.36
CA ALA A 24 37.41 -52.57 26.07
C ALA A 24 37.08 -52.92 24.62
N CYS A 25 38.00 -53.63 23.99
CA CYS A 25 38.03 -54.21 22.65
C CYS A 25 37.01 -55.36 22.49
N GLY A 26 36.63 -55.61 21.24
CA GLY A 26 36.20 -56.97 20.83
C GLY A 26 35.37 -57.00 19.52
N SER A 27 36.09 -57.23 18.41
CA SER A 27 35.81 -58.10 17.24
C SER A 27 34.54 -57.96 16.38
N GLN A 28 34.79 -57.52 15.15
CA GLN A 28 34.32 -58.02 13.81
C GLN A 28 32.94 -58.70 13.71
N THR A 29 32.07 -58.26 12.85
CA THR A 29 31.97 -58.52 11.39
C THR A 29 30.60 -58.05 10.89
N THR A 30 30.64 -57.69 9.62
CA THR A 30 29.59 -57.61 8.61
C THR A 30 29.09 -56.20 8.23
N GLN A 31 29.46 -55.92 7.01
CA GLN A 31 29.00 -54.81 6.17
C GLN A 31 27.47 -54.73 6.16
N ASN A 32 26.95 -53.53 6.46
CA ASN A 32 25.73 -53.10 5.84
C ASN A 32 25.94 -51.66 5.42
N ALA A 33 25.76 -51.46 4.14
CA ALA A 33 25.84 -50.20 3.47
C ALA A 33 24.87 -49.17 4.13
N GLN A 34 25.44 -48.18 4.75
CA GLN A 34 24.71 -47.04 5.26
C GLN A 34 24.47 -46.12 4.06
N THR A 35 23.28 -46.23 3.50
CA THR A 35 22.76 -45.22 2.58
C THR A 35 22.63 -43.94 3.35
N SER A 36 23.50 -43.00 3.06
CA SER A 36 23.32 -41.60 3.43
C SER A 36 21.95 -41.13 2.92
N PRO A 37 21.18 -40.40 3.72
CA PRO A 37 19.97 -39.77 3.19
C PRO A 37 20.42 -38.80 2.10
N SER A 38 20.06 -39.14 0.89
CA SER A 38 20.20 -38.29 -0.28
C SER A 38 19.53 -36.98 0.08
N ALA A 39 20.26 -35.87 0.00
CA ALA A 39 19.69 -34.55 0.07
C ALA A 39 18.52 -34.51 -0.92
N SER A 40 17.33 -34.32 -0.37
CA SER A 40 16.13 -34.05 -1.16
C SER A 40 16.42 -32.79 -1.96
N THR A 41 16.76 -32.94 -3.22
CA THR A 41 16.70 -31.85 -4.19
C THR A 41 15.24 -31.43 -4.20
N SER A 42 14.97 -30.25 -3.66
CA SER A 42 13.69 -29.61 -3.77
C SER A 42 13.37 -29.53 -5.27
N ALA A 43 12.44 -30.36 -5.72
CA ALA A 43 11.97 -30.35 -7.09
C ALA A 43 11.44 -28.94 -7.35
N SER A 44 12.01 -28.27 -8.35
CA SER A 44 11.53 -26.99 -8.86
C SER A 44 10.05 -27.17 -9.20
N ALA A 45 9.14 -26.49 -8.46
CA ALA A 45 7.71 -26.62 -8.69
C ALA A 45 7.41 -26.24 -10.13
N THR A 46 6.70 -27.11 -10.86
CA THR A 46 6.26 -26.82 -12.23
C THR A 46 5.35 -25.59 -12.21
N PRO A 47 5.61 -24.55 -13.04
CA PRO A 47 4.76 -23.38 -13.10
C PRO A 47 3.32 -23.77 -13.42
N ALA A 48 2.34 -23.11 -12.80
CA ALA A 48 0.93 -23.31 -13.11
C ALA A 48 0.65 -23.06 -14.60
N PRO A 49 -0.24 -23.85 -15.24
CA PRO A 49 -0.56 -23.68 -16.64
C PRO A 49 -1.22 -22.32 -16.89
N ILE A 50 -0.93 -21.75 -18.07
CA ILE A 50 -1.56 -20.54 -18.58
C ILE A 50 -2.65 -20.95 -19.56
N THR A 51 -3.85 -20.42 -19.36
CA THR A 51 -5.00 -20.64 -20.24
C THR A 51 -5.34 -19.35 -20.97
N GLU A 52 -5.52 -19.43 -22.29
CA GLU A 52 -6.06 -18.32 -23.07
C GLU A 52 -7.59 -18.43 -23.12
N GLY A 53 -8.26 -17.34 -22.75
CA GLY A 53 -9.71 -17.22 -22.73
C GLY A 53 -10.27 -16.33 -23.83
N LYS A 54 -11.60 -16.32 -23.97
CA LYS A 54 -12.30 -15.51 -24.98
C LYS A 54 -12.58 -14.08 -24.51
N GLY A 55 -12.37 -13.78 -23.24
CA GLY A 55 -12.67 -12.47 -22.67
C GLY A 55 -11.91 -12.23 -21.37
N ALA A 56 -11.96 -11.00 -20.91
CA ALA A 56 -11.30 -10.57 -19.66
C ALA A 56 -11.89 -11.30 -18.46
N ALA A 57 -11.02 -11.71 -17.54
CA ALA A 57 -11.38 -12.17 -16.21
C ALA A 57 -10.93 -11.12 -15.19
N SER A 58 -11.64 -11.04 -14.07
CA SER A 58 -11.30 -10.16 -12.95
C SER A 58 -11.21 -10.96 -11.67
N ARG A 59 -10.35 -10.52 -10.75
CA ARG A 59 -10.14 -11.16 -9.45
C ARG A 59 -10.17 -10.13 -8.33
N VAL A 60 -10.59 -10.58 -7.16
CA VAL A 60 -10.62 -9.78 -5.94
C VAL A 60 -9.63 -10.40 -4.96
N ALA A 61 -8.72 -9.60 -4.45
CA ALA A 61 -7.79 -10.00 -3.41
C ALA A 61 -8.14 -9.31 -2.09
N ILE A 62 -8.16 -10.07 -1.01
CA ILE A 62 -8.51 -9.60 0.34
C ILE A 62 -7.44 -10.09 1.31
N THR A 63 -6.86 -9.17 2.09
CA THR A 63 -5.95 -9.55 3.18
C THR A 63 -6.73 -10.00 4.41
N TYR A 64 -6.13 -10.93 5.14
CA TYR A 64 -6.58 -11.36 6.46
C TYR A 64 -5.36 -11.54 7.37
N ASP A 65 -5.57 -11.76 8.64
CA ASP A 65 -4.48 -12.07 9.56
C ASP A 65 -3.90 -13.45 9.26
N GLY A 66 -2.79 -13.48 8.54
CA GLY A 66 -2.08 -14.69 8.10
C GLY A 66 -1.97 -14.87 6.59
N GLY A 67 -2.54 -13.98 5.77
CA GLY A 67 -2.37 -14.11 4.33
C GLY A 67 -3.27 -13.26 3.44
N VAL A 68 -3.38 -13.71 2.19
CA VAL A 68 -4.17 -13.07 1.15
C VAL A 68 -5.08 -14.12 0.50
N LEU A 69 -6.37 -13.82 0.45
CA LEU A 69 -7.35 -14.61 -0.29
C LEU A 69 -7.55 -14.00 -1.67
N VAL A 70 -7.58 -14.83 -2.71
CA VAL A 70 -7.87 -14.38 -4.07
C VAL A 70 -9.10 -15.11 -4.59
N TYR A 71 -10.09 -14.34 -5.02
CA TYR A 71 -11.37 -14.82 -5.52
C TYR A 71 -11.55 -14.51 -7.00
N ASP A 72 -12.31 -15.34 -7.69
CA ASP A 72 -12.92 -14.96 -8.96
C ASP A 72 -13.98 -13.87 -8.73
N ALA A 73 -13.87 -12.73 -9.40
CA ALA A 73 -14.80 -11.62 -9.18
C ALA A 73 -16.21 -11.89 -9.72
N LYS A 74 -16.38 -12.87 -10.61
CA LYS A 74 -17.68 -13.18 -11.23
C LYS A 74 -18.64 -13.89 -10.28
N ASP A 75 -18.12 -14.84 -9.52
CA ASP A 75 -18.92 -15.72 -8.66
C ASP A 75 -18.43 -15.80 -7.21
N MET A 76 -17.37 -15.06 -6.92
CA MET A 76 -16.70 -15.04 -5.61
C MET A 76 -16.17 -16.40 -5.16
N LYS A 77 -15.86 -17.28 -6.12
CA LYS A 77 -15.20 -18.54 -5.82
C LYS A 77 -13.76 -18.30 -5.38
N LEU A 78 -13.37 -18.92 -4.25
CA LEU A 78 -12.00 -18.87 -3.77
C LEU A 78 -11.08 -19.62 -4.75
N LEU A 79 -10.05 -18.93 -5.24
CA LEU A 79 -9.05 -19.47 -6.16
C LEU A 79 -7.73 -19.77 -5.46
N ALA A 80 -7.35 -19.00 -4.46
CA ALA A 80 -6.13 -19.21 -3.69
C ALA A 80 -6.26 -18.61 -2.29
N ASP A 81 -5.64 -19.30 -1.35
CA ASP A 81 -5.33 -18.83 0.00
C ASP A 81 -3.80 -18.83 0.11
N ILE A 82 -3.22 -17.63 0.16
CA ILE A 82 -1.77 -17.43 0.10
C ILE A 82 -1.27 -17.04 1.48
N PRO A 83 -0.59 -17.94 2.20
CA PRO A 83 -0.04 -17.63 3.51
C PRO A 83 1.02 -16.53 3.42
N LYS A 84 0.90 -15.52 4.26
CA LYS A 84 1.91 -14.49 4.47
C LYS A 84 1.67 -13.82 5.82
N GLU A 85 2.67 -13.88 6.67
CA GLU A 85 2.60 -13.26 7.99
C GLU A 85 2.78 -11.74 7.91
N GLY A 86 2.30 -11.06 8.94
CA GLY A 86 2.41 -9.63 9.12
C GLY A 86 1.07 -8.90 8.92
N PHE A 87 1.08 -7.61 9.19
CA PHE A 87 -0.01 -6.72 8.86
C PHE A 87 0.12 -6.32 7.39
N LEU A 88 -0.71 -6.92 6.56
CA LEU A 88 -0.59 -6.81 5.10
C LEU A 88 -1.43 -5.66 4.54
N ARG A 89 -0.86 -4.94 3.60
CA ARG A 89 -1.56 -3.95 2.78
C ARG A 89 -1.38 -4.28 1.31
N LEU A 90 -2.45 -4.11 0.54
CA LEU A 90 -2.42 -4.30 -0.92
C LEU A 90 -2.44 -2.96 -1.63
N SER A 91 -1.65 -2.87 -2.69
CA SER A 91 -1.63 -1.75 -3.61
C SER A 91 -1.58 -2.26 -5.05
N ASP A 92 -2.06 -1.46 -5.98
CA ASP A 92 -1.88 -1.73 -7.42
C ASP A 92 -0.39 -1.71 -7.77
N ALA A 93 0.10 -2.76 -8.39
CA ALA A 93 1.47 -2.80 -8.88
C ALA A 93 1.68 -2.05 -10.20
N GLY A 94 0.61 -1.61 -10.84
CA GLY A 94 0.63 -0.71 -11.98
C GLY A 94 0.47 -1.35 -13.35
N ASP A 95 0.35 -2.66 -13.46
CA ASP A 95 0.30 -3.39 -14.73
C ASP A 95 -1.04 -4.08 -15.00
N ASN A 96 -2.07 -3.84 -14.19
CA ASN A 96 -3.39 -4.48 -14.26
C ASN A 96 -3.35 -6.02 -14.07
N ARG A 97 -2.27 -6.56 -13.53
CA ARG A 97 -2.09 -7.99 -13.25
C ARG A 97 -1.63 -8.24 -11.81
N HIS A 98 -0.59 -7.54 -11.40
CA HIS A 98 0.04 -7.75 -10.09
C HIS A 98 -0.50 -6.77 -9.04
N LEU A 99 -0.47 -7.24 -7.80
CA LEU A 99 -0.63 -6.42 -6.61
C LEU A 99 0.68 -6.38 -5.83
N VAL A 100 0.94 -5.27 -5.18
CA VAL A 100 2.02 -5.14 -4.21
C VAL A 100 1.47 -5.50 -2.83
N VAL A 101 2.10 -6.46 -2.17
CA VAL A 101 1.82 -6.84 -0.79
C VAL A 101 2.90 -6.26 0.10
N ALA A 102 2.53 -5.28 0.90
CA ALA A 102 3.41 -4.65 1.89
C ALA A 102 3.23 -5.32 3.25
N ASP A 103 4.33 -5.72 3.88
CA ASP A 103 4.33 -6.38 5.20
C ASP A 103 5.02 -5.55 6.31
N GLY A 104 5.37 -4.30 6.00
CA GLY A 104 6.13 -3.42 6.88
C GLY A 104 7.64 -3.40 6.61
N ASN A 105 8.21 -4.45 6.01
CA ASN A 105 9.64 -4.59 5.74
C ASN A 105 9.97 -4.86 4.27
N SER A 106 8.98 -5.20 3.48
CA SER A 106 9.14 -5.47 2.05
C SER A 106 7.86 -5.22 1.26
N TYR A 107 8.05 -5.05 -0.02
CA TYR A 107 7.02 -5.06 -1.06
C TYR A 107 7.20 -6.33 -1.88
N THR A 108 6.28 -7.27 -1.77
CA THR A 108 6.29 -8.51 -2.56
C THR A 108 5.21 -8.46 -3.61
N PHE A 109 5.49 -8.95 -4.81
CA PHE A 109 4.54 -8.90 -5.91
C PHE A 109 3.70 -10.19 -5.97
N LEU A 110 2.38 -10.01 -5.87
CA LEU A 110 1.39 -11.07 -5.99
C LEU A 110 0.85 -11.06 -7.42
N ASP A 111 1.00 -12.19 -8.11
CA ASP A 111 0.36 -12.40 -9.41
C ASP A 111 -1.10 -12.80 -9.19
N THR A 112 -2.02 -11.94 -9.55
CA THR A 112 -3.46 -12.28 -9.51
C THR A 112 -3.83 -13.35 -10.51
N GLY A 113 -2.96 -13.58 -11.51
CA GLY A 113 -3.12 -14.61 -12.52
C GLY A 113 -4.11 -14.25 -13.64
N VAL A 114 -4.42 -12.96 -13.82
CA VAL A 114 -5.24 -12.48 -14.93
C VAL A 114 -4.59 -11.29 -15.59
N TRP A 115 -4.52 -11.32 -16.92
CA TRP A 115 -4.02 -10.18 -17.71
C TRP A 115 -4.51 -10.25 -19.14
N SER A 116 -4.34 -9.15 -19.85
CA SER A 116 -4.59 -9.08 -21.29
C SER A 116 -3.38 -8.50 -22.01
N VAL A 117 -3.24 -8.88 -23.28
CA VAL A 117 -2.21 -8.37 -24.17
C VAL A 117 -2.91 -7.83 -25.41
N ALA A 118 -2.75 -6.53 -25.67
CA ALA A 118 -3.28 -5.91 -26.88
C ALA A 118 -2.52 -6.40 -28.12
N HIS A 119 -3.26 -6.73 -29.17
CA HIS A 119 -2.69 -7.16 -30.43
C HIS A 119 -3.51 -6.60 -31.61
N GLY A 120 -3.01 -5.55 -32.22
CA GLY A 120 -3.72 -4.86 -33.29
C GLY A 120 -5.05 -4.27 -32.81
N ASP A 121 -6.15 -4.76 -33.38
CA ASP A 121 -7.52 -4.31 -33.08
C ASP A 121 -8.23 -5.15 -32.01
N HIS A 122 -7.55 -6.15 -31.45
CA HIS A 122 -8.10 -7.04 -30.41
C HIS A 122 -7.11 -7.26 -29.26
N SER A 123 -7.58 -7.98 -28.24
CA SER A 123 -6.75 -8.39 -27.10
C SER A 123 -6.82 -9.89 -26.89
N HIS A 124 -5.70 -10.44 -26.45
CA HIS A 124 -5.63 -11.80 -25.92
C HIS A 124 -5.79 -11.77 -24.41
N TYR A 125 -6.57 -12.69 -23.86
CA TYR A 125 -6.89 -12.75 -22.44
C TYR A 125 -6.34 -14.03 -21.85
N TYR A 126 -5.61 -13.91 -20.74
CA TYR A 126 -4.93 -15.03 -20.13
C TYR A 126 -5.32 -15.17 -18.67
N THR A 127 -5.33 -16.42 -18.21
CA THR A 127 -5.49 -16.77 -16.78
C THR A 127 -4.46 -17.81 -16.36
N THR A 128 -4.06 -17.74 -15.12
CA THR A 128 -3.28 -18.76 -14.41
C THR A 128 -3.69 -18.77 -12.95
N SER A 129 -3.21 -19.71 -12.16
CA SER A 129 -3.45 -19.72 -10.71
C SER A 129 -2.81 -18.50 -10.05
N PRO A 130 -3.51 -17.83 -9.13
CA PRO A 130 -2.89 -16.76 -8.33
C PRO A 130 -1.71 -17.29 -7.51
N SER A 131 -0.66 -16.51 -7.38
CA SER A 131 0.51 -16.89 -6.58
C SER A 131 1.29 -15.69 -6.09
N LEU A 132 1.93 -15.83 -4.94
CA LEU A 132 2.93 -14.87 -4.48
C LEU A 132 4.23 -15.16 -5.22
N SER A 133 4.75 -14.17 -5.92
CA SER A 133 6.03 -14.31 -6.63
C SER A 133 7.22 -14.22 -5.67
N SER A 134 8.40 -14.60 -6.15
CA SER A 134 9.66 -14.35 -5.45
C SER A 134 10.19 -12.93 -5.63
N LEU A 135 9.56 -12.14 -6.49
CA LEU A 135 9.94 -10.75 -6.75
C LEU A 135 9.55 -9.87 -5.56
N SER A 136 10.53 -9.20 -4.99
CA SER A 136 10.36 -8.40 -3.78
C SER A 136 11.32 -7.22 -3.76
N LEU A 137 10.90 -6.12 -3.16
CA LEU A 137 11.71 -4.94 -2.88
C LEU A 137 11.79 -4.76 -1.37
N ALA A 138 13.00 -4.71 -0.81
CA ALA A 138 13.20 -4.41 0.60
C ALA A 138 12.85 -2.94 0.88
N ALA A 139 12.20 -2.68 2.02
CA ALA A 139 11.88 -1.32 2.44
C ALA A 139 11.82 -1.27 3.97
N ASP A 140 12.57 -0.36 4.57
CA ASP A 140 12.46 -0.07 5.98
C ASP A 140 11.17 0.72 6.23
N HIS A 141 10.18 0.10 6.88
CA HIS A 141 8.83 0.62 7.11
C HIS A 141 8.13 1.01 5.79
N THR A 142 7.45 0.04 5.20
CA THR A 142 6.67 0.24 3.97
C THR A 142 5.62 1.34 4.12
N GLY A 143 5.51 2.18 3.11
CA GLY A 143 4.58 3.30 3.03
C GLY A 143 3.64 3.19 1.82
N HIS A 144 3.39 4.31 1.17
CA HIS A 144 2.51 4.39 0.01
C HIS A 144 3.17 3.84 -1.26
N VAL A 145 2.36 3.19 -2.09
CA VAL A 145 2.74 2.74 -3.44
C VAL A 145 1.81 3.41 -4.43
N ILE A 146 2.36 4.21 -5.34
CA ILE A 146 1.56 5.06 -6.22
C ILE A 146 2.05 4.92 -7.65
N LYS A 147 1.09 4.63 -8.55
CA LYS A 147 1.31 4.65 -10.00
C LYS A 147 0.84 5.96 -10.59
N ASP A 148 1.68 6.59 -11.38
CA ASP A 148 1.30 7.65 -12.32
C ASP A 148 2.38 7.82 -13.40
N ASN A 149 2.03 8.43 -14.52
CA ASN A 149 2.96 8.68 -15.64
C ASN A 149 3.79 7.47 -16.07
N GLY A 150 3.18 6.28 -16.08
CA GLY A 150 3.82 5.04 -16.52
C GLY A 150 4.88 4.48 -15.57
N LYS A 151 4.97 5.00 -14.36
CA LYS A 151 5.90 4.56 -13.31
C LYS A 151 5.16 4.27 -12.01
N VAL A 152 5.80 3.51 -11.14
CA VAL A 152 5.35 3.27 -9.77
C VAL A 152 6.43 3.68 -8.81
N ALA A 153 6.05 4.42 -7.77
CA ALA A 153 6.92 4.79 -6.66
C ALA A 153 6.45 4.09 -5.37
N ALA A 154 7.35 3.34 -4.74
CA ALA A 154 7.11 2.64 -3.48
C ALA A 154 7.93 3.30 -2.37
N PHE A 155 7.24 3.92 -1.42
CA PHE A 155 7.86 4.75 -0.38
C PHE A 155 8.29 3.90 0.82
N ALA A 156 9.45 4.20 1.38
CA ALA A 156 9.97 3.61 2.62
C ALA A 156 10.07 4.69 3.70
N ASP A 157 9.17 4.63 4.67
CA ASP A 157 9.05 5.65 5.71
C ASP A 157 10.29 5.73 6.61
N GLY A 158 10.93 4.59 6.87
CA GLY A 158 12.10 4.49 7.75
C GLY A 158 13.36 5.15 7.18
N THR A 159 13.43 5.34 5.89
CA THR A 159 14.57 5.98 5.20
C THR A 159 14.21 7.32 4.55
N GLY A 160 12.93 7.62 4.38
CA GLY A 160 12.48 8.78 3.60
C GLY A 160 12.88 8.69 2.12
N SER A 161 12.96 7.49 1.60
CA SER A 161 13.31 7.20 0.22
C SER A 161 12.21 6.44 -0.48
N PHE A 162 12.23 6.41 -1.79
CA PHE A 162 11.30 5.61 -2.58
C PHE A 162 11.98 4.96 -3.76
N ALA A 163 11.56 3.72 -4.03
CA ALA A 163 11.98 2.97 -5.21
C ALA A 163 11.01 3.21 -6.36
N VAL A 164 11.55 3.44 -7.54
CA VAL A 164 10.76 3.70 -8.75
C VAL A 164 11.02 2.58 -9.75
N TYR A 165 9.96 2.03 -10.30
CA TYR A 165 10.04 1.00 -11.33
C TYR A 165 9.04 1.22 -12.47
N ASP A 166 9.33 0.59 -13.61
CA ASP A 166 8.43 0.50 -14.76
C ASP A 166 7.52 -0.73 -14.60
N PRO A 167 6.20 -0.55 -14.41
CA PRO A 167 5.28 -1.67 -14.22
C PRO A 167 5.19 -2.60 -15.45
N ALA A 168 5.53 -2.13 -16.65
CA ALA A 168 5.57 -2.97 -17.84
C ALA A 168 6.64 -4.07 -17.76
N LYS A 169 7.62 -3.95 -16.85
CA LYS A 169 8.68 -4.92 -16.62
C LYS A 169 8.32 -6.04 -15.64
N LEU A 170 7.14 -5.98 -15.01
CA LEU A 170 6.68 -7.00 -14.07
C LEU A 170 6.34 -8.33 -14.73
N THR A 171 6.02 -8.33 -16.03
CA THR A 171 5.73 -9.52 -16.80
C THR A 171 6.80 -9.74 -17.87
N HIS A 172 7.36 -10.94 -17.91
CA HIS A 172 8.27 -11.42 -18.93
C HIS A 172 7.82 -12.81 -19.41
N ASP A 173 7.70 -13.03 -20.72
CA ASP A 173 7.24 -14.29 -21.31
C ASP A 173 5.97 -14.85 -20.62
N LYS A 174 4.96 -14.02 -20.44
CA LYS A 174 3.67 -14.34 -19.79
C LYS A 174 3.80 -14.73 -18.30
N ARG A 175 4.97 -14.61 -17.68
CA ARG A 175 5.23 -14.91 -16.26
C ARG A 175 5.66 -13.67 -15.50
N THR A 176 5.50 -13.69 -14.20
CA THR A 176 6.10 -12.67 -13.34
C THR A 176 7.62 -12.67 -13.53
N ALA A 177 8.19 -11.50 -13.72
CA ALA A 177 9.62 -11.34 -13.88
C ALA A 177 10.38 -11.83 -12.64
N SER A 178 11.56 -12.40 -12.82
CA SER A 178 12.41 -12.87 -11.72
C SER A 178 13.20 -11.74 -11.05
N SER A 179 13.33 -10.61 -11.73
CA SER A 179 14.04 -9.42 -11.23
C SER A 179 13.36 -8.16 -11.76
N LEU A 180 13.54 -7.06 -11.05
CA LEU A 180 12.98 -5.76 -11.39
C LEU A 180 14.04 -4.69 -11.23
N GLU A 181 14.29 -3.94 -12.27
CA GLU A 181 15.16 -2.76 -12.21
C GLU A 181 14.45 -1.62 -11.49
N THR A 182 15.12 -1.01 -10.53
CA THR A 182 14.60 0.14 -9.77
C THR A 182 15.62 1.26 -9.73
N THR A 183 15.13 2.49 -9.61
CA THR A 183 15.91 3.65 -9.19
C THR A 183 15.44 4.11 -7.83
N THR A 184 16.33 4.69 -7.03
CA THR A 184 15.98 5.17 -5.69
C THR A 184 16.16 6.67 -5.63
N VAL A 185 15.16 7.35 -5.07
CA VAL A 185 15.23 8.78 -4.75
C VAL A 185 15.16 8.90 -3.23
N THR A 186 16.09 9.67 -2.64
CA THR A 186 16.19 9.85 -1.19
C THR A 186 15.88 11.30 -0.83
N LEU A 187 14.94 11.47 0.10
CA LEU A 187 14.59 12.77 0.67
C LEU A 187 15.46 13.08 1.91
N PRO A 188 15.52 14.34 2.35
CA PRO A 188 16.45 14.75 3.42
C PRO A 188 16.22 14.04 4.76
N GLN A 189 14.98 13.67 5.10
CA GLN A 189 14.64 13.10 6.40
C GLN A 189 13.68 11.93 6.28
N PRO A 190 13.82 10.88 7.11
CA PRO A 190 12.81 9.83 7.27
C PRO A 190 11.48 10.40 7.75
N HIS A 191 10.39 9.98 7.14
CA HIS A 191 9.03 10.34 7.54
C HIS A 191 8.00 9.44 6.87
N HIS A 192 6.80 9.41 7.42
CA HIS A 192 5.66 8.79 6.73
C HIS A 192 5.25 9.67 5.55
N GLY A 193 5.42 9.15 4.35
CA GLY A 193 5.23 9.94 3.15
C GLY A 193 4.73 9.17 1.94
N PHE A 194 4.62 9.88 0.86
CA PHE A 194 4.28 9.37 -0.46
C PHE A 194 5.17 10.03 -1.53
N ALA A 195 5.23 9.39 -2.68
CA ALA A 195 5.81 9.95 -3.89
C ALA A 195 4.91 9.62 -5.09
N ILE A 196 4.56 10.63 -5.86
CA ILE A 196 3.74 10.48 -7.07
C ILE A 196 4.63 10.77 -8.27
N PRO A 197 4.85 9.81 -9.17
CA PRO A 197 5.59 10.07 -10.39
C PRO A 197 4.91 11.13 -11.26
N LEU A 198 5.67 12.13 -11.65
CA LEU A 198 5.28 13.20 -12.56
C LEU A 198 6.05 13.07 -13.89
N PRO A 199 5.68 13.82 -14.93
CA PRO A 199 6.51 13.92 -16.14
C PRO A 199 7.94 14.39 -15.84
N ASN A 200 8.89 14.05 -16.72
CA ASN A 200 10.28 14.50 -16.68
C ASN A 200 11.08 14.01 -15.45
N ASP A 201 10.79 12.79 -14.98
CA ASP A 201 11.47 12.20 -13.81
C ASP A 201 11.41 13.08 -12.55
N GLN A 202 10.30 13.76 -12.39
CA GLN A 202 9.97 14.51 -11.19
C GLN A 202 8.95 13.74 -10.33
N TYR A 203 8.88 14.09 -9.05
CA TYR A 203 8.01 13.40 -8.10
C TYR A 203 7.38 14.43 -7.17
N LEU A 204 6.06 14.31 -6.99
CA LEU A 204 5.32 15.05 -5.97
C LEU A 204 5.39 14.24 -4.66
N VAL A 205 5.96 14.84 -3.63
CA VAL A 205 6.25 14.15 -2.35
C VAL A 205 5.68 14.89 -1.16
N ALA A 206 5.33 14.15 -0.12
CA ALA A 206 5.11 14.71 1.21
C ALA A 206 6.44 15.09 1.84
N VAL A 207 6.46 16.21 2.55
CA VAL A 207 7.64 16.75 3.23
C VAL A 207 7.44 16.68 4.74
N GLY A 208 8.47 16.25 5.44
CA GLY A 208 8.45 16.16 6.89
C GLY A 208 9.70 15.50 7.46
N ASP A 209 9.64 15.25 8.73
CA ASP A 209 10.64 14.49 9.50
C ASP A 209 9.94 13.44 10.39
N SER A 210 10.68 12.79 11.28
CA SER A 210 10.15 11.77 12.19
C SER A 210 9.12 12.29 13.19
N LYS A 211 9.03 13.59 13.39
CA LYS A 211 8.14 14.23 14.38
C LYS A 211 6.96 14.95 13.74
N THR A 212 7.21 15.65 12.64
CA THR A 212 6.22 16.49 11.98
C THR A 212 6.25 16.35 10.48
N ARG A 213 5.07 16.45 9.87
CA ARG A 213 4.87 16.54 8.43
C ARG A 213 4.33 17.93 8.14
N THR A 214 4.93 18.64 7.19
CA THR A 214 4.76 20.09 7.08
C THR A 214 4.19 20.56 5.76
N GLY A 215 4.37 19.78 4.69
CA GLY A 215 3.95 20.24 3.39
C GLY A 215 4.17 19.23 2.28
N ALA A 216 4.22 19.73 1.07
CA ALA A 216 4.50 18.95 -0.12
C ALA A 216 5.52 19.68 -1.00
N ALA A 217 6.24 18.92 -1.81
CA ALA A 217 7.22 19.43 -2.74
C ALA A 217 7.21 18.63 -4.04
N VAL A 218 7.73 19.22 -5.10
CA VAL A 218 8.17 18.51 -6.29
C VAL A 218 9.67 18.40 -6.22
N VAL A 219 10.19 17.18 -6.35
CA VAL A 219 11.62 16.91 -6.39
C VAL A 219 12.02 16.31 -7.74
N ASP A 220 13.28 16.45 -8.11
CA ASP A 220 13.86 15.79 -9.29
C ASP A 220 14.32 14.34 -8.95
N ALA A 221 14.89 13.66 -9.93
CA ALA A 221 15.39 12.30 -9.78
C ALA A 221 16.55 12.16 -8.76
N GLN A 222 17.20 13.26 -8.38
CA GLN A 222 18.23 13.31 -7.35
C GLN A 222 17.69 13.72 -5.98
N GLY A 223 16.39 13.93 -5.85
CA GLY A 223 15.75 14.37 -4.62
C GLY A 223 15.86 15.86 -4.33
N LYS A 224 16.34 16.65 -5.30
CA LYS A 224 16.45 18.10 -5.17
C LYS A 224 15.08 18.76 -5.37
N THR A 225 14.73 19.68 -4.47
CA THR A 225 13.47 20.43 -4.55
C THR A 225 13.43 21.35 -5.76
N VAL A 226 12.37 21.21 -6.56
CA VAL A 226 12.03 22.06 -7.70
C VAL A 226 11.06 23.17 -7.28
N THR A 227 10.01 22.80 -6.54
CA THR A 227 9.03 23.71 -5.94
C THR A 227 8.45 23.08 -4.69
N GLU A 228 7.94 23.88 -3.76
CA GLU A 228 7.38 23.38 -2.50
C GLU A 228 6.29 24.27 -1.95
N SER A 229 5.47 23.71 -1.07
CA SER A 229 4.51 24.41 -0.23
C SER A 229 4.58 23.90 1.20
N PRO A 230 4.89 24.76 2.19
CA PRO A 230 4.87 24.42 3.61
C PRO A 230 3.47 24.50 4.21
N ALA A 231 2.43 24.73 3.41
CA ALA A 231 1.09 25.04 3.89
C ALA A 231 0.21 23.79 4.05
N CYS A 232 0.78 22.64 4.46
CA CYS A 232 0.03 21.41 4.67
C CYS A 232 0.48 20.69 5.95
N PRO A 233 0.16 21.25 7.13
CA PRO A 233 0.50 20.60 8.39
C PRO A 233 -0.15 19.23 8.48
N GLY A 234 0.59 18.25 9.00
CA GLY A 234 0.16 16.87 9.13
C GLY A 234 -0.18 16.21 7.80
N VAL A 235 0.51 16.59 6.72
CA VAL A 235 0.27 16.06 5.37
C VAL A 235 0.12 14.54 5.38
N HIS A 236 -0.97 14.05 4.80
CA HIS A 236 -1.27 12.63 4.68
C HIS A 236 -2.36 12.40 3.65
N GLY A 237 -2.16 11.38 2.84
CA GLY A 237 -3.10 11.03 1.80
C GLY A 237 -2.97 11.92 0.56
N GLU A 238 -3.15 11.29 -0.55
CA GLU A 238 -3.10 11.87 -1.87
C GLU A 238 -4.19 11.26 -2.75
N ALA A 239 -4.60 11.98 -3.77
CA ALA A 239 -5.50 11.46 -4.78
C ALA A 239 -5.23 12.11 -6.12
N ILE A 240 -5.26 11.30 -7.17
CA ILE A 240 -5.22 11.77 -8.55
C ILE A 240 -6.56 12.37 -8.96
N ALA A 241 -6.52 13.39 -9.80
CA ALA A 241 -7.68 13.92 -10.50
C ALA A 241 -7.33 14.12 -11.99
N LYS A 242 -8.31 14.53 -12.78
CA LYS A 242 -8.08 14.73 -14.21
C LYS A 242 -7.06 15.83 -14.50
N ASP A 243 -6.49 15.79 -15.69
CA ASP A 243 -5.59 16.82 -16.24
C ASP A 243 -4.31 17.04 -15.40
N GLY A 244 -3.79 15.97 -14.77
CA GLY A 244 -2.56 16.03 -13.98
C GLY A 244 -2.70 16.79 -12.67
N ALA A 245 -3.91 16.98 -12.15
CA ALA A 245 -4.16 17.55 -10.84
C ALA A 245 -4.10 16.48 -9.75
N PHE A 246 -3.67 16.88 -8.55
CA PHE A 246 -3.65 16.04 -7.34
C PHE A 246 -4.24 16.82 -6.16
N SER A 247 -4.94 16.08 -5.30
CA SER A 247 -5.36 16.57 -4.00
C SER A 247 -4.49 15.94 -2.91
N ILE A 248 -4.02 16.76 -1.98
CA ILE A 248 -3.15 16.36 -0.87
C ILE A 248 -3.82 16.76 0.43
N GLY A 249 -3.99 15.82 1.36
CA GLY A 249 -4.67 16.04 2.62
C GLY A 249 -3.80 16.72 3.67
N CYS A 250 -4.40 17.68 4.39
CA CYS A 250 -3.79 18.41 5.50
C CYS A 250 -4.67 18.30 6.74
N THR A 251 -4.14 18.66 7.93
CA THR A 251 -4.96 18.71 9.16
C THR A 251 -5.93 19.88 9.16
N ASP A 252 -5.70 20.90 8.37
CA ASP A 252 -6.47 22.16 8.29
C ASP A 252 -7.08 22.40 6.91
N GLY A 253 -7.14 21.39 6.08
CA GLY A 253 -7.68 21.51 4.73
C GLY A 253 -7.05 20.58 3.73
N ALA A 254 -6.78 21.09 2.54
CA ALA A 254 -6.14 20.36 1.45
C ALA A 254 -5.24 21.27 0.62
N LEU A 255 -4.25 20.69 -0.06
CA LEU A 255 -3.54 21.31 -1.16
C LEU A 255 -4.04 20.72 -2.48
N VAL A 256 -4.27 21.55 -3.46
CA VAL A 256 -4.41 21.15 -4.87
C VAL A 256 -3.12 21.48 -5.59
N TYR A 257 -2.49 20.46 -6.18
CA TYR A 257 -1.34 20.64 -7.06
C TYR A 257 -1.77 20.49 -8.50
N LYS A 258 -1.35 21.42 -9.34
CA LYS A 258 -1.50 21.34 -10.79
C LYS A 258 -0.45 22.20 -11.48
N ASP A 259 0.19 21.68 -12.52
CA ASP A 259 1.13 22.41 -13.39
C ASP A 259 2.21 23.19 -12.60
N GLY A 260 2.81 22.54 -11.60
CA GLY A 260 3.87 23.14 -10.78
C GLY A 260 3.39 24.11 -9.70
N LYS A 261 2.08 24.25 -9.52
CA LYS A 261 1.50 25.20 -8.56
C LYS A 261 0.70 24.50 -7.48
N PHE A 262 0.94 24.91 -6.23
CA PHE A 262 0.15 24.51 -5.08
C PHE A 262 -0.88 25.59 -4.72
N THR A 263 -2.11 25.18 -4.47
CA THR A 263 -3.17 26.07 -3.99
C THR A 263 -3.82 25.48 -2.75
N LYS A 264 -3.86 26.26 -1.66
CA LYS A 264 -4.41 25.82 -0.37
C LYS A 264 -5.93 26.01 -0.32
N ILE A 265 -6.59 24.97 0.18
CA ILE A 265 -8.00 25.03 0.59
C ILE A 265 -8.05 24.97 2.11
N THR A 266 -8.68 25.95 2.74
CA THR A 266 -8.90 26.00 4.20
C THR A 266 -10.39 26.02 4.50
N ASN A 267 -10.74 25.65 5.75
CA ASN A 267 -12.07 25.87 6.28
C ASN A 267 -11.94 26.72 7.56
N PRO A 268 -12.19 28.05 7.51
CA PRO A 268 -12.02 28.91 8.67
C PRO A 268 -12.95 28.58 9.84
N GLU A 269 -14.11 27.96 9.57
CA GLU A 269 -15.09 27.59 10.60
C GLU A 269 -14.66 26.34 11.38
N ASP A 270 -13.86 25.46 10.73
CA ASP A 270 -13.31 24.25 11.34
C ASP A 270 -11.77 24.26 11.18
N PRO A 271 -11.02 24.90 12.08
CA PRO A 271 -9.55 25.00 11.95
C PRO A 271 -8.85 23.65 11.90
N TYR A 272 -9.35 22.65 12.61
CA TYR A 272 -8.98 21.26 12.43
C TYR A 272 -10.08 20.59 11.60
N SER A 273 -9.80 20.38 10.35
CA SER A 273 -10.70 19.74 9.38
C SER A 273 -9.89 18.84 8.45
N ARG A 274 -9.46 17.73 9.02
CA ARG A 274 -8.51 16.81 8.39
C ARG A 274 -9.15 16.07 7.22
N SER A 275 -8.48 16.13 6.08
CA SER A 275 -8.71 15.28 4.91
C SER A 275 -7.50 14.35 4.73
N GLY A 276 -7.40 13.32 5.57
CA GLY A 276 -6.24 12.45 5.64
C GLY A 276 -6.30 11.25 4.70
N ASN A 277 -7.48 10.89 4.20
CA ASN A 277 -7.69 9.78 3.28
C ASN A 277 -8.58 10.25 2.13
N GLN A 278 -8.21 9.87 0.91
CA GLN A 278 -8.84 10.37 -0.28
C GLN A 278 -8.96 9.26 -1.33
N ALA A 279 -9.97 9.38 -2.19
CA ALA A 279 -10.18 8.52 -3.34
C ALA A 279 -10.40 9.39 -4.58
N GLY A 280 -9.48 9.29 -5.52
CA GLY A 280 -9.50 10.00 -6.78
C GLY A 280 -9.81 9.09 -7.96
N LYS A 281 -9.94 9.70 -9.14
CA LYS A 281 -10.08 9.03 -10.42
C LYS A 281 -9.47 9.89 -11.50
N ALA A 282 -8.65 9.29 -12.36
CA ALA A 282 -7.81 10.02 -13.33
C ALA A 282 -8.61 10.84 -14.36
N ASP A 283 -9.88 10.52 -14.58
CA ASP A 283 -10.77 11.21 -15.51
C ASP A 283 -11.83 12.09 -14.80
N SER A 284 -11.70 12.28 -13.48
CA SER A 284 -12.62 13.10 -12.68
C SER A 284 -11.90 14.29 -12.05
N GLN A 285 -12.51 15.47 -12.11
CA GLN A 285 -12.03 16.64 -11.37
C GLN A 285 -12.29 16.57 -9.86
N TYR A 286 -13.20 15.68 -9.44
CA TYR A 286 -13.62 15.55 -8.07
C TYR A 286 -12.83 14.49 -7.34
N VAL A 287 -12.48 14.77 -6.08
CA VAL A 287 -11.83 13.85 -5.17
C VAL A 287 -12.72 13.66 -3.94
N LEU A 288 -13.04 12.41 -3.63
CA LEU A 288 -13.70 12.06 -2.37
C LEU A 288 -12.66 12.08 -1.25
N ALA A 289 -12.93 12.80 -0.18
CA ALA A 289 -12.06 12.88 0.98
C ALA A 289 -12.83 12.65 2.28
N ASP A 290 -12.18 12.10 3.29
CA ASP A 290 -12.72 12.10 4.63
C ASP A 290 -12.77 13.54 5.18
N TYR A 291 -13.55 13.73 6.23
CA TYR A 291 -13.65 15.01 6.93
C TYR A 291 -13.72 14.76 8.42
N LYS A 292 -12.63 15.03 9.11
CA LYS A 292 -12.47 14.78 10.54
C LYS A 292 -12.21 16.08 11.27
N THR A 293 -13.01 16.35 12.31
CA THR A 293 -12.95 17.58 13.10
C THR A 293 -12.53 17.35 14.55
N ASP A 294 -12.52 16.10 15.01
CA ASP A 294 -12.07 15.74 16.36
C ASP A 294 -10.64 15.15 16.30
N LYS A 295 -9.65 15.98 16.65
CA LYS A 295 -8.24 15.57 16.70
C LYS A 295 -7.91 14.58 17.81
N ASP A 296 -8.75 14.48 18.83
CA ASP A 296 -8.56 13.68 20.02
C ASP A 296 -9.39 12.39 20.02
N ALA A 297 -10.10 12.12 18.92
CA ALA A 297 -10.90 10.91 18.76
C ALA A 297 -10.05 9.66 18.91
N LYS A 298 -10.40 8.80 19.87
CA LYS A 298 -9.76 7.49 20.04
C LYS A 298 -10.12 6.50 18.94
N LEU A 299 -11.33 6.62 18.43
CA LEU A 299 -11.86 5.85 17.33
C LEU A 299 -12.43 6.82 16.31
N GLU A 300 -11.77 6.93 15.17
CA GLU A 300 -12.25 7.81 14.10
C GLU A 300 -13.46 7.18 13.40
N ARG A 301 -14.61 7.85 13.56
CA ARG A 301 -15.88 7.50 12.93
C ARG A 301 -16.57 8.78 12.46
N PRO A 302 -16.04 9.43 11.40
CA PRO A 302 -16.64 10.65 10.90
C PRO A 302 -18.05 10.41 10.36
N GLU A 303 -18.90 11.38 10.56
CA GLU A 303 -20.29 11.41 10.05
C GLU A 303 -20.44 12.38 8.87
N LYS A 304 -19.34 13.01 8.47
CA LYS A 304 -19.25 13.91 7.33
C LYS A 304 -18.13 13.45 6.41
N PHE A 305 -18.31 13.68 5.14
CA PHE A 305 -17.28 13.54 4.11
C PHE A 305 -17.18 14.83 3.29
N SER A 306 -16.16 14.94 2.49
CA SER A 306 -16.00 16.10 1.62
C SER A 306 -15.69 15.69 0.19
N ILE A 307 -16.03 16.59 -0.72
CA ILE A 307 -15.64 16.53 -2.12
C ILE A 307 -14.75 17.72 -2.41
N ILE A 308 -13.57 17.43 -2.92
CA ILE A 308 -12.63 18.43 -3.40
C ILE A 308 -12.78 18.54 -4.91
N ASP A 309 -13.11 19.75 -5.38
CA ASP A 309 -13.12 20.08 -6.79
C ASP A 309 -11.75 20.67 -7.15
N THR A 310 -10.95 19.94 -7.92
CA THR A 310 -9.59 20.36 -8.28
C THR A 310 -9.56 21.45 -9.35
N VAL A 311 -10.65 21.68 -10.07
CA VAL A 311 -10.77 22.76 -11.06
C VAL A 311 -11.19 24.06 -10.39
N ALA A 312 -12.26 24.03 -9.59
CA ALA A 312 -12.73 25.19 -8.83
C ALA A 312 -11.86 25.49 -7.60
N VAL A 313 -11.02 24.54 -7.18
CA VAL A 313 -10.20 24.60 -5.96
C VAL A 313 -11.05 24.87 -4.73
N THR A 314 -12.05 24.06 -4.55
CA THR A 314 -13.01 24.13 -3.43
C THR A 314 -13.15 22.80 -2.74
N ARG A 315 -13.57 22.84 -1.47
CA ARG A 315 -13.95 21.65 -0.70
C ARG A 315 -15.37 21.86 -0.17
N THR A 316 -16.29 20.98 -0.55
CA THR A 316 -17.66 20.97 -0.07
C THR A 316 -17.87 19.82 0.90
N VAL A 317 -18.45 20.11 2.05
CA VAL A 317 -18.70 19.14 3.13
C VAL A 317 -20.13 18.67 3.08
N TYR A 318 -20.32 17.36 3.18
CA TYR A 318 -21.64 16.71 3.19
C TYR A 318 -21.80 15.87 4.46
N SER A 319 -23.02 15.87 5.01
CA SER A 319 -23.35 15.06 6.18
C SER A 319 -24.01 13.76 5.77
N LEU A 320 -23.61 12.65 6.43
CA LEU A 320 -24.35 11.40 6.38
C LEU A 320 -25.61 11.49 7.25
N PRO A 321 -26.56 10.56 7.10
CA PRO A 321 -27.69 10.47 8.03
C PRO A 321 -27.21 10.38 9.48
N SER A 322 -28.01 10.91 10.41
CA SER A 322 -27.68 10.92 11.85
C SER A 322 -27.31 9.51 12.35
N GLY A 323 -26.19 9.39 13.06
CA GLY A 323 -25.69 8.13 13.61
C GLY A 323 -25.00 7.22 12.60
N VAL A 324 -24.89 7.62 11.33
CA VAL A 324 -24.18 6.90 10.30
C VAL A 324 -22.77 7.48 10.14
N SER A 325 -21.78 6.62 10.21
CA SER A 325 -20.37 6.99 10.09
C SER A 325 -19.62 6.03 9.16
N TYR A 326 -18.34 6.27 8.98
CA TYR A 326 -17.46 5.42 8.15
C TYR A 326 -16.05 5.36 8.73
N THR A 327 -15.21 4.51 8.17
CA THR A 327 -13.79 4.42 8.51
C THR A 327 -12.93 5.03 7.40
N PHE A 328 -11.68 5.34 7.71
CA PHE A 328 -10.74 5.91 6.73
C PHE A 328 -10.47 5.00 5.53
N ARG A 329 -10.74 3.70 5.63
CA ARG A 329 -10.55 2.73 4.53
C ARG A 329 -11.80 2.50 3.69
N SER A 330 -12.86 3.20 3.98
CA SER A 330 -14.18 2.98 3.40
C SER A 330 -14.47 3.83 2.16
N LEU A 331 -13.48 4.53 1.64
CA LEU A 331 -13.62 5.43 0.50
C LEU A 331 -13.18 4.74 -0.80
N ALA A 332 -14.00 4.85 -1.84
CA ALA A 332 -13.68 4.36 -3.17
C ALA A 332 -14.37 5.19 -4.25
N ARG A 333 -14.05 4.92 -5.50
CA ARG A 333 -14.68 5.57 -6.66
C ARG A 333 -15.31 4.52 -7.56
N GLY A 334 -16.47 4.83 -8.09
CA GLY A 334 -17.16 4.02 -9.09
C GLY A 334 -16.63 4.24 -10.50
N PRO A 335 -17.00 3.37 -11.45
CA PRO A 335 -16.45 3.40 -12.81
C PRO A 335 -16.81 4.64 -13.60
N GLN A 336 -17.91 5.32 -13.23
CA GLN A 336 -18.38 6.56 -13.87
C GLN A 336 -18.11 7.81 -13.02
N GLY A 337 -17.24 7.67 -12.01
CA GLY A 337 -16.81 8.76 -11.16
C GLY A 337 -17.61 8.92 -9.87
N GLU A 338 -18.53 8.01 -9.58
CA GLU A 338 -19.30 8.04 -8.34
C GLU A 338 -18.37 8.02 -7.11
N ALA A 339 -18.76 8.74 -6.08
CA ALA A 339 -18.14 8.65 -4.76
C ALA A 339 -18.81 7.53 -3.97
N LEU A 340 -18.00 6.60 -3.45
CA LEU A 340 -18.47 5.40 -2.76
C LEU A 340 -18.01 5.42 -1.31
N LEU A 341 -18.94 5.21 -0.38
CA LEU A 341 -18.67 5.08 1.05
C LEU A 341 -19.30 3.79 1.59
N LEU A 342 -18.49 2.93 2.18
CA LEU A 342 -18.97 1.83 2.99
C LEU A 342 -19.20 2.35 4.41
N THR A 343 -20.46 2.44 4.82
CA THR A 343 -20.87 3.03 6.09
C THR A 343 -21.11 2.00 7.17
N THR A 344 -21.06 2.43 8.44
CA THR A 344 -21.10 1.57 9.61
C THR A 344 -22.42 0.84 9.82
N ASP A 345 -23.48 1.25 9.13
CA ASP A 345 -24.76 0.52 9.05
C ASP A 345 -24.78 -0.61 8.01
N GLY A 346 -23.60 -0.94 7.44
CA GLY A 346 -23.43 -2.04 6.50
C GLY A 346 -23.87 -1.74 5.06
N LYS A 347 -24.04 -0.47 4.72
CA LYS A 347 -24.44 -0.05 3.36
C LYS A 347 -23.25 0.48 2.57
N LEU A 348 -23.18 0.13 1.30
CA LEU A 348 -22.38 0.84 0.33
C LEU A 348 -23.23 1.98 -0.25
N ARG A 349 -22.89 3.20 0.09
CA ARG A 349 -23.61 4.41 -0.36
C ARG A 349 -22.92 5.01 -1.57
N ILE A 350 -23.71 5.45 -2.53
CA ILE A 350 -23.27 5.96 -3.83
C ILE A 350 -23.68 7.42 -3.91
N PHE A 351 -22.72 8.31 -4.14
CA PHE A 351 -22.95 9.75 -4.23
C PHE A 351 -22.51 10.31 -5.58
N ASP A 352 -23.23 11.30 -6.06
CA ASP A 352 -22.78 12.16 -7.14
C ASP A 352 -21.72 13.15 -6.59
N PRO A 353 -20.46 13.08 -7.04
CA PRO A 353 -19.43 13.96 -6.50
C PRO A 353 -19.63 15.43 -6.86
N ALA A 354 -20.35 15.75 -7.94
CA ALA A 354 -20.61 17.12 -8.34
C ALA A 354 -21.60 17.84 -7.42
N THR A 355 -22.55 17.11 -6.85
CA THR A 355 -23.66 17.66 -6.06
C THR A 355 -23.67 17.18 -4.61
N GLY A 356 -22.98 16.08 -4.30
CA GLY A 356 -23.06 15.39 -3.02
C GLY A 356 -24.37 14.64 -2.78
N ALA A 357 -25.23 14.57 -3.78
CA ALA A 357 -26.51 13.85 -3.67
C ALA A 357 -26.27 12.33 -3.60
N GLU A 358 -26.97 11.65 -2.70
CA GLU A 358 -26.99 10.19 -2.64
C GLU A 358 -27.81 9.66 -3.81
N LEU A 359 -27.17 8.86 -4.68
CA LEU A 359 -27.81 8.26 -5.86
C LEU A 359 -28.47 6.93 -5.53
N GLY A 360 -28.02 6.27 -4.46
CA GLY A 360 -28.53 4.99 -4.02
C GLY A 360 -27.64 4.33 -2.99
N SER A 361 -28.05 3.15 -2.52
CA SER A 361 -27.25 2.31 -1.62
C SER A 361 -27.58 0.83 -1.82
N VAL A 362 -26.61 -0.03 -1.50
CA VAL A 362 -26.78 -1.48 -1.48
C VAL A 362 -26.27 -2.05 -0.16
#